data_c274e835b2c50428f6422bf3b7b9cee0
#
_entry.id   c274e835b2c50428f6422bf3b7b9cee0
#
_cell.length_a   1.000
_cell.length_b   1.000
_cell.length_c   1.000
_cell.angle_alpha   90.00
_cell.angle_beta   90.00
_cell.angle_gamma   90.00
#
_symmetry.space_group_name_H-M   'P 1'
#
loop_
_entity.id
_entity.type
_entity.pdbx_description
1 polymer ?
#
loop_
_entity_poly.entity_id
_entity_poly.type
_entity_poly.pdbx_seq_one_letter_code
_entity_poly.pdbx_strand_id
1 'polypeptide(L)'
;MPTSDQLARRTFLGRTLAFGAGAVAVSRLDAAPADAAKLPYLQDRGWLVGCWTRPWAKFDYRVGMDAMAEAGFRYIALTGAKTKTRRVIAPATTLEESEQVGEEARKRGLTITNVYGGGVPLHEGGESLRKMIDNCAAAGAWSVLLAHVGNEETFRECCKTIAEGCDYAAEKRVVIVLKPHGGTTGTGPQLRRAAELIDRANFTVMYDPGNIYFYSDGQIDPVDDCPAVDGLITGMSVKDYQPPKNVALTPGTGQVDFPKLMARLRQGGFTHGPLAIECLAPGDPAHTLAEAKKARRFVEELVGG
;
A
#
# COMPACT_ATOMS: atom_id res chain seq x y z
N MET A 1 -66.98 58.19 6.13
CA MET A 1 -67.11 58.67 4.75
C MET A 1 -66.09 59.76 4.52
N PRO A 2 -65.52 59.93 3.42
CA PRO A 2 -65.29 59.09 2.25
C PRO A 2 -63.75 58.88 2.08
N THR A 3 -63.19 58.19 1.20
CA THR A 3 -63.23 57.66 -0.15
C THR A 3 -61.79 57.34 -0.58
N SER A 4 -61.67 56.20 -1.06
CA SER A 4 -60.95 55.70 -2.28
C SER A 4 -59.61 56.33 -2.70
N ASP A 5 -58.78 55.37 -2.89
CA ASP A 5 -58.12 55.11 -4.18
C ASP A 5 -56.78 55.83 -4.48
N GLN A 6 -55.72 55.10 -4.51
CA GLN A 6 -55.01 54.87 -5.77
C GLN A 6 -53.79 53.92 -5.56
N LEU A 7 -53.82 52.91 -6.35
CA LEU A 7 -52.78 51.96 -6.60
C LEU A 7 -51.45 52.58 -7.04
N ALA A 8 -50.37 52.24 -6.45
CA ALA A 8 -49.07 52.29 -7.08
C ALA A 8 -48.41 50.91 -7.01
N ARG A 9 -48.42 50.19 -8.13
CA ARG A 9 -47.69 48.97 -8.39
C ARG A 9 -46.20 49.29 -8.28
N ARG A 10 -45.52 48.75 -7.26
CA ARG A 10 -44.06 48.59 -7.23
C ARG A 10 -43.75 47.17 -7.54
N THR A 11 -43.27 46.95 -8.76
CA THR A 11 -42.70 45.73 -9.26
C THR A 11 -41.48 45.37 -8.41
N PHE A 12 -41.61 44.35 -7.58
CA PHE A 12 -40.47 43.77 -6.88
C PHE A 12 -39.82 42.78 -7.84
N LEU A 13 -38.68 43.16 -8.42
CA LEU A 13 -37.78 42.31 -9.15
C LEU A 13 -37.19 41.30 -8.16
N GLY A 14 -37.73 40.10 -8.17
CA GLY A 14 -37.15 38.95 -7.48
C GLY A 14 -35.79 38.62 -8.11
N ARG A 15 -34.73 38.86 -7.37
CA ARG A 15 -33.43 38.27 -7.67
C ARG A 15 -33.48 36.81 -7.24
N THR A 16 -33.70 35.93 -8.18
CA THR A 16 -33.44 34.50 -8.03
C THR A 16 -31.95 34.33 -7.87
N LEU A 17 -31.49 34.02 -6.65
CA LEU A 17 -30.16 33.51 -6.40
C LEU A 17 -30.14 32.06 -6.95
N ALA A 18 -29.59 31.92 -8.13
CA ALA A 18 -29.20 30.63 -8.63
C ALA A 18 -28.06 30.11 -7.73
N PHE A 19 -28.37 29.14 -6.87
CA PHE A 19 -27.35 28.28 -6.28
C PHE A 19 -26.70 27.48 -7.43
N GLY A 20 -25.58 27.99 -7.91
CA GLY A 20 -24.70 27.24 -8.75
C GLY A 20 -24.20 26.03 -7.93
N ALA A 21 -24.66 24.85 -8.29
CA ALA A 21 -24.00 23.62 -7.91
C ALA A 21 -22.56 23.72 -8.45
N GLY A 22 -21.66 24.15 -7.59
CA GLY A 22 -20.23 24.04 -7.82
C GLY A 22 -19.94 22.54 -7.92
N ALA A 23 -19.87 22.04 -9.14
CA ALA A 23 -19.19 20.78 -9.39
C ALA A 23 -17.78 20.97 -8.84
N VAL A 24 -17.49 20.37 -7.70
CA VAL A 24 -16.10 20.15 -7.27
C VAL A 24 -15.52 19.33 -8.41
N ALA A 25 -14.77 20.00 -9.27
CA ALA A 25 -13.91 19.31 -10.22
C ALA A 25 -12.95 18.50 -9.35
N VAL A 26 -13.25 17.20 -9.19
CA VAL A 26 -12.25 16.24 -8.83
C VAL A 26 -11.22 16.36 -9.93
N SER A 27 -10.14 17.11 -9.64
CA SER A 27 -8.96 17.12 -10.49
C SER A 27 -8.58 15.66 -10.65
N ARG A 28 -8.84 15.10 -11.83
CA ARG A 28 -8.23 13.87 -12.25
C ARG A 28 -6.75 14.12 -12.03
N LEU A 29 -6.13 13.31 -11.20
CA LEU A 29 -4.68 13.18 -11.20
C LEU A 29 -4.34 12.98 -12.68
N ASP A 30 -3.74 14.00 -13.29
CA ASP A 30 -3.40 14.00 -14.71
C ASP A 30 -2.67 12.69 -15.00
N ALA A 31 -3.00 12.10 -16.15
CA ALA A 31 -2.50 10.79 -16.53
C ALA A 31 -1.02 10.66 -16.17
N ALA A 32 -0.69 9.60 -15.44
CA ALA A 32 0.69 9.29 -15.07
C ALA A 32 1.61 9.55 -16.27
N PRO A 33 2.79 10.15 -16.09
CA PRO A 33 3.72 10.33 -17.20
C PRO A 33 3.82 9.01 -17.95
N ALA A 34 3.82 9.06 -19.28
CA ALA A 34 3.77 7.87 -20.16
C ALA A 34 4.77 6.76 -19.77
N ASP A 35 5.83 7.13 -19.05
CA ASP A 35 6.83 6.21 -18.54
C ASP A 35 6.44 5.54 -17.20
N ALA A 36 5.61 6.15 -16.37
CA ALA A 36 5.14 5.51 -15.12
C ALA A 36 4.28 4.28 -15.40
N ALA A 37 3.43 4.32 -16.43
CA ALA A 37 2.64 3.16 -16.87
C ALA A 37 3.49 1.95 -17.32
N LYS A 38 4.78 2.17 -17.61
CA LYS A 38 5.72 1.10 -17.99
C LYS A 38 6.43 0.45 -16.80
N LEU A 39 6.24 0.97 -15.59
CA LEU A 39 6.85 0.39 -14.40
C LEU A 39 6.22 -0.97 -14.09
N PRO A 40 7.01 -2.02 -13.84
CA PRO A 40 6.48 -3.39 -13.66
C PRO A 40 5.38 -3.50 -12.63
N TYR A 41 5.47 -2.74 -11.55
CA TYR A 41 4.49 -2.72 -10.46
C TYR A 41 3.12 -2.15 -10.87
N LEU A 42 3.10 -1.21 -11.83
CA LEU A 42 1.89 -0.52 -12.27
C LEU A 42 1.26 -1.13 -13.53
N GLN A 43 1.89 -2.16 -14.13
CA GLN A 43 1.35 -2.84 -15.28
C GLN A 43 0.23 -3.79 -14.89
N ASP A 44 -0.83 -3.84 -15.71
CA ASP A 44 -1.83 -4.90 -15.59
C ASP A 44 -1.21 -6.25 -15.99
N ARG A 45 -1.04 -7.08 -14.98
CA ARG A 45 -0.54 -8.47 -15.08
C ARG A 45 -1.52 -9.43 -14.41
N GLY A 46 -2.76 -8.99 -14.15
CA GLY A 46 -3.72 -9.67 -13.31
C GLY A 46 -3.35 -9.63 -11.83
N TRP A 47 -3.87 -10.56 -11.07
CA TRP A 47 -3.61 -10.67 -9.64
C TRP A 47 -2.29 -11.42 -9.37
N LEU A 48 -1.41 -10.80 -8.61
CA LEU A 48 -0.08 -11.33 -8.29
C LEU A 48 -0.07 -11.82 -6.84
N VAL A 49 -0.52 -13.08 -6.64
CA VAL A 49 -0.59 -13.66 -5.30
C VAL A 49 0.81 -13.98 -4.80
N GLY A 50 1.20 -13.34 -3.70
CA GLY A 50 2.53 -13.42 -3.10
C GLY A 50 2.51 -13.53 -1.59
N CYS A 51 3.70 -13.64 -1.01
CA CYS A 51 3.88 -13.69 0.43
C CYS A 51 5.09 -12.87 0.88
N TRP A 52 4.99 -12.27 2.06
CA TRP A 52 6.10 -11.60 2.72
C TRP A 52 7.05 -12.58 3.40
N THR A 53 8.34 -12.25 3.52
CA THR A 53 9.30 -13.04 4.30
C THR A 53 9.05 -12.99 5.81
N ARG A 54 8.12 -12.16 6.29
CA ARG A 54 7.81 -11.93 7.71
C ARG A 54 7.58 -13.21 8.53
N PRO A 55 6.83 -14.23 8.08
CA PRO A 55 6.61 -15.46 8.85
C PRO A 55 7.92 -16.22 9.15
N TRP A 56 8.93 -16.05 8.33
CA TRP A 56 10.25 -16.68 8.46
C TRP A 56 11.34 -15.74 8.97
N ALA A 57 10.98 -14.58 9.54
CA ALA A 57 11.95 -13.55 9.95
C ALA A 57 13.00 -13.99 10.99
N LYS A 58 12.78 -15.13 11.67
CA LYS A 58 13.73 -15.73 12.63
C LYS A 58 14.87 -16.50 11.95
N PHE A 59 14.75 -16.73 10.63
CA PHE A 59 15.69 -17.53 9.84
C PHE A 59 16.44 -16.67 8.82
N ASP A 60 17.46 -17.25 8.18
CA ASP A 60 18.02 -16.67 6.95
C ASP A 60 16.91 -16.50 5.90
N TYR A 61 16.99 -15.44 5.11
CA TYR A 61 15.93 -15.13 4.13
C TYR A 61 15.73 -16.21 3.07
N ARG A 62 16.79 -17.02 2.78
CA ARG A 62 16.70 -18.14 1.84
C ARG A 62 15.73 -19.22 2.33
N VAL A 63 15.66 -19.45 3.64
CA VAL A 63 14.68 -20.38 4.23
C VAL A 63 13.24 -19.94 3.93
N GLY A 64 12.98 -18.65 4.07
CA GLY A 64 11.66 -18.09 3.70
C GLY A 64 11.39 -18.21 2.20
N MET A 65 12.38 -17.94 1.35
CA MET A 65 12.26 -18.08 -0.10
C MET A 65 12.02 -19.54 -0.52
N ASP A 66 12.73 -20.49 0.07
CA ASP A 66 12.52 -21.93 -0.18
C ASP A 66 11.09 -22.34 0.18
N ALA A 67 10.64 -21.96 1.37
CA ALA A 67 9.28 -22.25 1.84
C ALA A 67 8.20 -21.60 0.94
N MET A 68 8.40 -20.37 0.49
CA MET A 68 7.46 -19.69 -0.42
C MET A 68 7.43 -20.36 -1.79
N ALA A 69 8.57 -20.74 -2.35
CA ALA A 69 8.64 -21.48 -3.60
C ALA A 69 7.95 -22.85 -3.48
N GLU A 70 8.19 -23.59 -2.37
CA GLU A 70 7.52 -24.87 -2.08
C GLU A 70 6.02 -24.71 -1.88
N ALA A 71 5.57 -23.60 -1.28
CA ALA A 71 4.15 -23.27 -1.17
C ALA A 71 3.50 -22.91 -2.52
N GLY A 72 4.28 -22.76 -3.60
CA GLY A 72 3.83 -22.50 -4.95
C GLY A 72 3.64 -21.01 -5.28
N PHE A 73 4.20 -20.11 -4.46
CA PHE A 73 4.22 -18.69 -4.80
C PHE A 73 5.20 -18.41 -5.95
N ARG A 74 4.89 -17.40 -6.75
CA ARG A 74 5.79 -16.82 -7.77
C ARG A 74 6.20 -15.40 -7.43
N TYR A 75 5.48 -14.75 -6.52
CA TYR A 75 5.71 -13.37 -6.09
C TYR A 75 6.03 -13.33 -4.61
N ILE A 76 6.99 -12.50 -4.25
CA ILE A 76 7.40 -12.34 -2.86
C ILE A 76 7.59 -10.88 -2.50
N ALA A 77 7.46 -10.59 -1.21
CA ALA A 77 7.76 -9.29 -0.64
C ALA A 77 8.75 -9.46 0.52
N LEU A 78 9.75 -8.60 0.57
CA LEU A 78 10.87 -8.73 1.50
C LEU A 78 10.68 -7.81 2.72
N THR A 79 10.74 -8.41 3.93
CA THR A 79 10.73 -7.67 5.20
C THR A 79 11.88 -8.11 6.09
N GLY A 80 11.57 -8.88 7.11
CA GLY A 80 12.47 -9.35 8.14
C GLY A 80 13.23 -10.62 7.74
N ALA A 81 14.45 -10.73 8.26
CA ALA A 81 15.26 -11.94 8.24
C ALA A 81 16.28 -11.90 9.39
N LYS A 82 16.93 -13.03 9.66
CA LYS A 82 18.04 -13.13 10.61
C LYS A 82 19.32 -12.54 10.00
N THR A 83 19.40 -11.21 10.00
CA THR A 83 20.55 -10.42 9.54
C THR A 83 20.96 -9.41 10.63
N LYS A 84 22.07 -8.70 10.43
CA LYS A 84 22.50 -7.63 11.35
C LYS A 84 21.45 -6.53 11.47
N THR A 85 20.75 -6.19 10.40
CA THR A 85 19.71 -5.15 10.35
C THR A 85 18.33 -5.68 10.70
N ARG A 86 18.16 -7.01 10.92
CA ARG A 86 16.88 -7.72 11.03
C ARG A 86 15.97 -7.55 9.81
N ARG A 87 16.52 -7.12 8.67
CA ARG A 87 15.84 -6.93 7.38
C ARG A 87 16.56 -7.75 6.33
N VAL A 88 15.83 -8.18 5.31
CA VAL A 88 16.45 -8.79 4.12
C VAL A 88 17.27 -7.73 3.38
N ILE A 89 16.66 -6.57 3.15
CA ILE A 89 17.28 -5.39 2.58
C ILE A 89 16.99 -4.18 3.48
N ALA A 90 18.01 -3.37 3.74
CA ALA A 90 17.96 -2.14 4.53
C ALA A 90 18.82 -1.06 3.85
N PRO A 91 18.75 0.21 4.24
CA PRO A 91 19.65 1.25 3.69
C PRO A 91 21.15 0.94 3.86
N ALA A 92 21.49 0.16 4.89
CA ALA A 92 22.88 -0.25 5.16
C ALA A 92 23.33 -1.51 4.39
N THR A 93 22.42 -2.17 3.67
CA THR A 93 22.76 -3.31 2.79
C THR A 93 23.54 -2.78 1.59
N THR A 94 24.59 -3.47 1.19
CA THR A 94 25.36 -3.09 0.00
C THR A 94 24.61 -3.45 -1.29
N LEU A 95 24.98 -2.82 -2.41
CA LEU A 95 24.40 -3.15 -3.71
C LEU A 95 24.67 -4.61 -4.07
N GLU A 96 25.88 -5.11 -3.84
CA GLU A 96 26.26 -6.49 -4.09
C GLU A 96 25.43 -7.48 -3.26
N GLU A 97 25.22 -7.21 -1.97
CA GLU A 97 24.33 -8.02 -1.12
C GLU A 97 22.87 -7.98 -1.64
N SER A 98 22.42 -6.85 -2.13
CA SER A 98 21.07 -6.69 -2.70
C SER A 98 20.93 -7.45 -4.03
N GLU A 99 21.92 -7.41 -4.91
CA GLU A 99 22.01 -8.21 -6.13
C GLU A 99 21.95 -9.71 -5.81
N GLN A 100 22.69 -10.15 -4.79
CA GLN A 100 22.68 -11.54 -4.34
C GLN A 100 21.27 -11.97 -3.85
N VAL A 101 20.55 -11.10 -3.12
CA VAL A 101 19.16 -11.38 -2.73
C VAL A 101 18.28 -11.58 -3.96
N GLY A 102 18.43 -10.72 -4.98
CA GLY A 102 17.71 -10.83 -6.25
C GLY A 102 18.02 -12.13 -7.00
N GLU A 103 19.29 -12.53 -7.02
CA GLU A 103 19.72 -13.81 -7.63
C GLU A 103 19.11 -15.01 -6.91
N GLU A 104 19.14 -15.01 -5.57
CA GLU A 104 18.55 -16.08 -4.79
C GLU A 104 17.03 -16.21 -5.01
N ALA A 105 16.33 -15.10 -5.20
CA ALA A 105 14.91 -15.12 -5.60
C ALA A 105 14.74 -15.73 -7.00
N ARG A 106 15.50 -15.26 -8.00
CA ARG A 106 15.43 -15.76 -9.39
C ARG A 106 15.75 -17.25 -9.50
N LYS A 107 16.76 -17.76 -8.77
CA LYS A 107 17.10 -19.19 -8.71
C LYS A 107 15.93 -20.08 -8.30
N ARG A 108 14.98 -19.53 -7.52
CA ARG A 108 13.76 -20.21 -7.02
C ARG A 108 12.52 -19.91 -7.88
N GLY A 109 12.66 -19.20 -8.99
CA GLY A 109 11.52 -18.77 -9.83
C GLY A 109 10.65 -17.70 -9.17
N LEU A 110 11.21 -16.96 -8.19
CA LEU A 110 10.49 -15.93 -7.45
C LEU A 110 10.76 -14.53 -8.00
N THR A 111 9.74 -13.71 -8.06
CA THR A 111 9.80 -12.28 -8.42
C THR A 111 9.56 -11.43 -7.18
N ILE A 112 10.44 -10.48 -6.90
CA ILE A 112 10.32 -9.57 -5.76
C ILE A 112 9.43 -8.39 -6.15
N THR A 113 8.24 -8.30 -5.59
CA THR A 113 7.32 -7.17 -5.86
C THR A 113 7.59 -5.97 -4.96
N ASN A 114 7.89 -6.21 -3.69
CA ASN A 114 8.06 -5.16 -2.69
C ASN A 114 9.29 -5.42 -1.81
N VAL A 115 9.97 -4.34 -1.43
CA VAL A 115 10.97 -4.33 -0.35
C VAL A 115 10.48 -3.39 0.74
N TYR A 116 10.44 -3.86 1.98
CA TYR A 116 9.99 -3.05 3.10
C TYR A 116 11.03 -2.01 3.50
N GLY A 117 10.77 -0.75 3.18
CA GLY A 117 11.53 0.43 3.54
C GLY A 117 11.05 1.15 4.79
N GLY A 118 10.13 0.53 5.56
CA GLY A 118 9.61 1.13 6.79
C GLY A 118 10.70 1.45 7.79
N GLY A 119 10.64 2.65 8.39
CA GLY A 119 11.66 3.17 9.29
C GLY A 119 12.86 3.80 8.56
N VAL A 120 12.79 4.03 7.24
CA VAL A 120 13.75 4.89 6.55
C VAL A 120 13.60 6.31 7.11
N PRO A 121 14.70 6.94 7.57
CA PRO A 121 14.66 8.32 8.03
C PRO A 121 14.35 9.26 6.84
N LEU A 122 13.16 9.87 6.86
CA LEU A 122 12.72 10.78 5.79
C LEU A 122 13.07 12.24 6.06
N HIS A 123 13.31 12.59 7.33
CA HIS A 123 13.70 13.92 7.77
C HIS A 123 15.21 14.21 7.68
N GLU A 124 16.02 13.24 7.27
CA GLU A 124 17.47 13.35 7.12
C GLU A 124 17.90 13.61 5.66
N GLY A 125 17.09 14.35 4.89
CA GLY A 125 17.43 14.76 3.53
C GLY A 125 17.31 13.68 2.45
N GLY A 126 16.67 12.55 2.75
CA GLY A 126 16.32 11.52 1.76
C GLY A 126 17.46 10.59 1.33
N GLU A 127 18.68 10.70 1.86
CA GLU A 127 19.81 9.83 1.49
C GLU A 127 19.50 8.35 1.79
N SER A 128 18.94 8.05 2.95
CA SER A 128 18.54 6.69 3.32
C SER A 128 17.45 6.14 2.40
N LEU A 129 16.52 6.98 1.92
CA LEU A 129 15.52 6.59 0.95
C LEU A 129 16.15 6.28 -0.41
N ARG A 130 17.09 7.10 -0.89
CA ARG A 130 17.84 6.87 -2.13
C ARG A 130 18.62 5.55 -2.07
N LYS A 131 19.34 5.28 -0.98
CA LYS A 131 20.03 4.00 -0.77
C LYS A 131 19.05 2.82 -0.81
N MET A 132 17.85 2.99 -0.22
CA MET A 132 16.83 1.95 -0.25
C MET A 132 16.29 1.71 -1.66
N ILE A 133 16.15 2.77 -2.47
CA ILE A 133 15.74 2.68 -3.88
C ILE A 133 16.82 1.98 -4.71
N ASP A 134 18.10 2.33 -4.53
CA ASP A 134 19.22 1.68 -5.21
C ASP A 134 19.30 0.18 -4.89
N ASN A 135 19.17 -0.17 -3.62
CA ASN A 135 19.15 -1.56 -3.16
C ASN A 135 17.94 -2.33 -3.71
N CYS A 136 16.78 -1.69 -3.79
CA CYS A 136 15.59 -2.25 -4.39
C CYS A 136 15.81 -2.56 -5.88
N ALA A 137 16.38 -1.60 -6.62
CA ALA A 137 16.71 -1.77 -8.04
C ALA A 137 17.77 -2.86 -8.26
N ALA A 138 18.84 -2.90 -7.44
CA ALA A 138 19.89 -3.92 -7.51
C ALA A 138 19.34 -5.33 -7.29
N ALA A 139 18.37 -5.50 -6.36
CA ALA A 139 17.68 -6.76 -6.15
C ALA A 139 16.72 -7.13 -7.30
N GLY A 140 16.44 -6.23 -8.22
CA GLY A 140 15.41 -6.40 -9.26
C GLY A 140 13.99 -6.38 -8.70
N ALA A 141 13.80 -5.75 -7.55
CA ALA A 141 12.49 -5.58 -6.94
C ALA A 141 11.76 -4.38 -7.56
N TRP A 142 10.43 -4.37 -7.51
CA TRP A 142 9.62 -3.39 -8.23
C TRP A 142 9.27 -2.16 -7.40
N SER A 143 9.26 -2.27 -6.08
CA SER A 143 8.84 -1.16 -5.22
C SER A 143 9.52 -1.16 -3.86
N VAL A 144 9.66 0.06 -3.31
CA VAL A 144 9.96 0.30 -1.90
C VAL A 144 8.66 0.61 -1.17
N LEU A 145 8.33 -0.17 -0.13
CA LEU A 145 7.14 0.04 0.68
C LEU A 145 7.50 0.82 1.94
N LEU A 146 6.91 2.00 2.08
CA LEU A 146 6.98 2.84 3.27
C LEU A 146 5.79 2.55 4.19
N ALA A 147 6.01 2.65 5.50
CA ALA A 147 4.99 2.45 6.52
C ALA A 147 4.70 3.72 7.34
N HIS A 148 5.63 4.64 7.42
CA HIS A 148 5.52 5.86 8.20
C HIS A 148 5.92 7.08 7.38
N VAL A 149 5.22 8.19 7.60
CA VAL A 149 5.51 9.50 7.00
C VAL A 149 5.63 10.53 8.14
N GLY A 150 6.72 10.42 8.91
CA GLY A 150 6.98 11.34 10.02
C GLY A 150 5.88 11.38 11.09
N ASN A 151 5.91 12.44 11.89
CA ASN A 151 4.83 12.85 12.79
C ASN A 151 4.13 14.08 12.22
N GLU A 152 3.14 14.68 12.91
CA GLU A 152 2.41 15.84 12.40
C GLU A 152 3.31 17.07 12.14
N GLU A 153 4.39 17.24 12.90
CA GLU A 153 5.33 18.36 12.74
C GLU A 153 6.21 18.17 11.49
N THR A 154 6.68 16.95 11.23
CA THR A 154 7.58 16.62 10.13
C THR A 154 6.87 16.12 8.88
N PHE A 155 5.55 15.95 8.93
CA PHE A 155 4.77 15.29 7.87
C PHE A 155 4.98 15.90 6.48
N ARG A 156 4.91 17.25 6.38
CA ARG A 156 5.09 17.94 5.10
C ARG A 156 6.51 17.81 4.54
N GLU A 157 7.51 17.88 5.41
CA GLU A 157 8.90 17.69 5.03
C GLU A 157 9.13 16.25 4.55
N CYS A 158 8.62 15.26 5.27
CA CYS A 158 8.68 13.87 4.84
C CYS A 158 7.98 13.62 3.50
N CYS A 159 6.80 14.23 3.28
CA CYS A 159 6.12 14.14 1.98
C CYS A 159 6.98 14.73 0.84
N LYS A 160 7.65 15.86 1.08
CA LYS A 160 8.58 16.45 0.10
C LYS A 160 9.75 15.50 -0.18
N THR A 161 10.36 14.92 0.84
CA THR A 161 11.43 13.93 0.71
C THR A 161 10.97 12.71 -0.11
N ILE A 162 9.73 12.24 0.12
CA ILE A 162 9.16 11.14 -0.66
C ILE A 162 8.95 11.56 -2.12
N ALA A 163 8.45 12.78 -2.38
CA ALA A 163 8.27 13.28 -3.75
C ALA A 163 9.60 13.32 -4.53
N GLU A 164 10.66 13.85 -3.92
CA GLU A 164 12.02 13.83 -4.48
C GLU A 164 12.55 12.39 -4.67
N GLY A 165 12.21 11.50 -3.71
CA GLY A 165 12.50 10.08 -3.81
C GLY A 165 11.76 9.39 -4.96
N CYS A 166 10.53 9.78 -5.25
CA CYS A 166 9.76 9.29 -6.39
C CYS A 166 10.41 9.68 -7.71
N ASP A 167 10.87 10.92 -7.84
CA ASP A 167 11.57 11.38 -9.06
C ASP A 167 12.82 10.52 -9.31
N TYR A 168 13.62 10.28 -8.25
CA TYR A 168 14.79 9.39 -8.33
C TYR A 168 14.43 7.93 -8.60
N ALA A 169 13.37 7.43 -7.97
CA ALA A 169 12.91 6.04 -8.12
C ALA A 169 12.41 5.75 -9.55
N ALA A 170 11.82 6.75 -10.22
CA ALA A 170 11.39 6.62 -11.61
C ALA A 170 12.57 6.33 -12.55
N GLU A 171 13.72 6.98 -12.36
CA GLU A 171 14.94 6.71 -13.11
C GLU A 171 15.46 5.28 -12.92
N LYS A 172 15.23 4.72 -11.74
CA LYS A 172 15.60 3.33 -11.37
C LYS A 172 14.50 2.31 -11.69
N ARG A 173 13.36 2.75 -12.25
CA ARG A 173 12.19 1.91 -12.53
C ARG A 173 11.59 1.27 -11.28
N VAL A 174 11.64 1.97 -10.16
CA VAL A 174 11.10 1.58 -8.86
C VAL A 174 9.88 2.45 -8.53
N VAL A 175 8.87 1.87 -7.90
CA VAL A 175 7.69 2.55 -7.38
C VAL A 175 7.84 2.77 -5.87
N ILE A 176 7.40 3.90 -5.35
CA ILE A 176 7.26 4.09 -3.91
C ILE A 176 5.82 3.81 -3.52
N VAL A 177 5.66 2.93 -2.55
CA VAL A 177 4.35 2.46 -2.10
C VAL A 177 4.19 2.77 -0.62
N LEU A 178 3.07 3.35 -0.22
CA LEU A 178 2.74 3.61 1.18
C LEU A 178 1.63 2.67 1.65
N LYS A 179 1.76 2.15 2.89
CA LYS A 179 0.68 1.35 3.50
C LYS A 179 0.21 1.95 4.83
N PRO A 180 -1.04 1.69 5.25
CA PRO A 180 -1.52 2.14 6.56
C PRO A 180 -0.71 1.48 7.68
N HIS A 181 -0.20 2.30 8.62
CA HIS A 181 0.65 1.83 9.71
C HIS A 181 0.56 2.69 10.99
N GLY A 182 -0.60 3.27 11.27
CA GLY A 182 -0.80 4.14 12.43
C GLY A 182 -0.21 5.55 12.28
N GLY A 183 -0.29 6.35 13.32
CA GLY A 183 0.20 7.73 13.32
C GLY A 183 -0.42 8.57 12.20
N THR A 184 0.41 9.21 11.40
CA THR A 184 0.00 10.07 10.28
C THR A 184 -0.49 9.30 9.03
N THR A 185 -0.44 7.98 9.06
CA THR A 185 -0.76 7.09 7.93
C THR A 185 -1.66 5.91 8.32
N GLY A 186 -2.40 6.03 9.43
CA GLY A 186 -3.18 4.92 10.00
C GLY A 186 -4.51 4.65 9.29
N THR A 187 -5.02 5.57 8.48
CA THR A 187 -6.36 5.49 7.86
C THR A 187 -6.33 5.92 6.40
N GLY A 188 -7.37 5.54 5.64
CA GLY A 188 -7.55 5.94 4.24
C GLY A 188 -7.47 7.46 4.02
N PRO A 189 -8.20 8.30 4.78
CA PRO A 189 -8.08 9.76 4.67
C PRO A 189 -6.65 10.29 4.89
N GLN A 190 -5.91 9.69 5.82
CA GLN A 190 -4.51 10.07 6.07
C GLN A 190 -3.60 9.67 4.91
N LEU A 191 -3.81 8.49 4.31
CA LEU A 191 -3.09 8.06 3.11
C LEU A 191 -3.40 8.96 1.92
N ARG A 192 -4.66 9.37 1.75
CA ARG A 192 -5.08 10.34 0.73
C ARG A 192 -4.34 11.67 0.89
N ARG A 193 -4.32 12.22 2.11
CA ARG A 193 -3.59 13.45 2.44
C ARG A 193 -2.10 13.33 2.09
N ALA A 194 -1.46 12.20 2.35
CA ALA A 194 -0.07 11.96 1.96
C ALA A 194 0.09 11.96 0.44
N ALA A 195 -0.77 11.23 -0.28
CA ALA A 195 -0.71 11.12 -1.73
C ALA A 195 -0.90 12.47 -2.43
N GLU A 196 -1.83 13.30 -1.96
CA GLU A 196 -2.07 14.65 -2.49
C GLU A 196 -0.88 15.60 -2.28
N LEU A 197 -0.15 15.46 -1.16
CA LEU A 197 1.04 16.28 -0.90
C LEU A 197 2.28 15.79 -1.66
N ILE A 198 2.40 14.50 -1.90
CA ILE A 198 3.51 13.90 -2.65
C ILE A 198 3.32 14.14 -4.15
N ASP A 199 2.11 14.00 -4.65
CA ASP A 199 1.69 14.30 -6.03
C ASP A 199 2.69 13.76 -7.07
N ARG A 200 2.90 12.43 -7.07
CA ARG A 200 3.77 11.75 -8.04
C ARG A 200 3.10 10.49 -8.58
N ALA A 201 3.18 10.31 -9.89
CA ALA A 201 2.53 9.22 -10.61
C ALA A 201 3.08 7.82 -10.25
N ASN A 202 4.30 7.73 -9.75
CA ASN A 202 4.92 6.50 -9.26
C ASN A 202 4.89 6.39 -7.72
N PHE A 203 4.02 7.17 -7.07
CA PHE A 203 3.63 6.99 -5.68
C PHE A 203 2.23 6.38 -5.60
N THR A 204 2.08 5.29 -4.86
CA THR A 204 0.83 4.54 -4.78
C THR A 204 0.57 4.02 -3.36
N VAL A 205 -0.59 3.39 -3.17
CA VAL A 205 -0.99 2.82 -1.88
C VAL A 205 -1.07 1.29 -1.98
N MET A 206 -0.46 0.61 -1.01
CA MET A 206 -0.70 -0.80 -0.73
C MET A 206 -1.63 -0.91 0.48
N TYR A 207 -2.91 -1.21 0.26
CA TYR A 207 -3.89 -1.26 1.33
C TYR A 207 -3.63 -2.43 2.29
N ASP A 208 -3.88 -2.24 3.59
CA ASP A 208 -3.65 -3.26 4.63
C ASP A 208 -4.82 -3.25 5.61
N PRO A 209 -5.85 -4.09 5.38
CA PRO A 209 -7.07 -4.10 6.19
C PRO A 209 -6.81 -4.48 7.65
N GLY A 210 -5.88 -5.41 7.90
CA GLY A 210 -5.52 -5.79 9.25
C GLY A 210 -4.89 -4.65 10.04
N ASN A 211 -4.13 -3.77 9.36
CA ASN A 211 -3.57 -2.58 10.00
C ASN A 211 -4.62 -1.50 10.25
N ILE A 212 -5.63 -1.34 9.40
CA ILE A 212 -6.75 -0.42 9.68
C ILE A 212 -7.41 -0.81 11.01
N TYR A 213 -7.77 -2.06 11.19
CA TYR A 213 -8.30 -2.55 12.47
C TYR A 213 -7.30 -2.42 13.63
N PHE A 214 -6.04 -2.84 13.40
CA PHE A 214 -5.02 -2.87 14.45
C PHE A 214 -4.74 -1.49 15.05
N TYR A 215 -4.59 -0.46 14.21
CA TYR A 215 -4.26 0.89 14.65
C TYR A 215 -5.47 1.72 15.07
N SER A 216 -6.68 1.26 14.78
CA SER A 216 -7.93 1.84 15.27
C SER A 216 -8.54 1.10 16.46
N ASP A 217 -7.81 0.14 17.06
CA ASP A 217 -8.36 -0.72 18.12
C ASP A 217 -9.65 -1.47 17.72
N GLY A 218 -9.75 -1.83 16.42
CA GLY A 218 -10.89 -2.52 15.85
C GLY A 218 -12.09 -1.64 15.54
N GLN A 219 -11.97 -0.31 15.66
CA GLN A 219 -13.11 0.62 15.54
C GLN A 219 -13.40 1.06 14.11
N ILE A 220 -12.42 1.00 13.21
CA ILE A 220 -12.59 1.40 11.81
C ILE A 220 -12.68 0.16 10.94
N ASP A 221 -13.83 -0.02 10.25
CA ASP A 221 -13.99 -1.10 9.26
C ASP A 221 -13.19 -0.75 7.99
N PRO A 222 -12.29 -1.64 7.52
CA PRO A 222 -11.53 -1.42 6.29
C PRO A 222 -12.41 -1.21 5.05
N VAL A 223 -13.62 -1.77 5.02
CA VAL A 223 -14.56 -1.58 3.92
C VAL A 223 -15.10 -0.15 3.86
N ASP A 224 -15.33 0.45 5.02
CA ASP A 224 -15.79 1.83 5.15
C ASP A 224 -14.65 2.84 5.01
N ASP A 225 -13.40 2.44 5.31
CA ASP A 225 -12.20 3.28 5.22
C ASP A 225 -11.64 3.38 3.80
N CYS A 226 -11.64 2.29 3.05
CA CYS A 226 -10.97 2.20 1.75
C CYS A 226 -11.51 3.15 0.66
N PRO A 227 -12.77 3.64 0.66
CA PRO A 227 -13.23 4.66 -0.29
C PRO A 227 -12.36 5.92 -0.36
N ALA A 228 -11.76 6.29 0.76
CA ALA A 228 -10.89 7.45 0.83
C ALA A 228 -9.65 7.36 -0.09
N VAL A 229 -9.24 6.16 -0.46
CA VAL A 229 -8.06 5.90 -1.31
C VAL A 229 -8.40 5.32 -2.68
N ASP A 230 -9.64 5.51 -3.16
CA ASP A 230 -10.05 5.14 -4.51
C ASP A 230 -9.11 5.77 -5.55
N GLY A 231 -8.70 4.96 -6.53
CA GLY A 231 -7.77 5.35 -7.58
C GLY A 231 -6.29 5.39 -7.19
N LEU A 232 -5.95 5.18 -5.91
CA LEU A 232 -4.56 5.17 -5.43
C LEU A 232 -4.02 3.77 -5.15
N ILE A 233 -4.90 2.77 -4.99
CA ILE A 233 -4.52 1.43 -4.57
C ILE A 233 -3.99 0.65 -5.76
N THR A 234 -2.77 0.13 -5.63
CA THR A 234 -2.11 -0.72 -6.62
C THR A 234 -1.64 -2.05 -6.05
N GLY A 235 -1.89 -2.30 -4.77
CA GLY A 235 -1.57 -3.55 -4.08
C GLY A 235 -2.31 -3.67 -2.75
N MET A 236 -2.31 -4.88 -2.20
CA MET A 236 -2.85 -5.14 -0.86
C MET A 236 -1.91 -6.05 -0.06
N SER A 237 -1.59 -5.64 1.18
CA SER A 237 -1.10 -6.56 2.21
C SER A 237 -2.29 -7.38 2.71
N VAL A 238 -2.33 -8.65 2.36
CA VAL A 238 -3.38 -9.55 2.83
C VAL A 238 -3.07 -9.94 4.27
N LYS A 239 -3.66 -9.19 5.17
CA LYS A 239 -3.48 -9.32 6.62
C LYS A 239 -4.84 -9.34 7.30
N ASP A 240 -5.05 -10.33 8.12
CA ASP A 240 -6.25 -10.47 8.91
C ASP A 240 -6.09 -9.85 10.31
N TYR A 241 -7.17 -9.77 11.04
CA TYR A 241 -7.22 -9.19 12.37
C TYR A 241 -8.21 -9.93 13.26
N GLN A 242 -7.90 -10.01 14.55
CA GLN A 242 -8.79 -10.47 15.59
C GLN A 242 -8.59 -9.63 16.86
N PRO A 243 -9.64 -9.14 17.50
CA PRO A 243 -9.51 -8.46 18.77
C PRO A 243 -8.77 -9.30 19.83
N PRO A 244 -8.05 -8.68 20.76
CA PRO A 244 -7.90 -7.22 20.92
C PRO A 244 -6.73 -6.60 20.15
N LYS A 245 -5.96 -7.17 19.34
CA LYS A 245 -4.85 -6.68 18.50
C LYS A 245 -4.01 -7.84 17.96
N ASN A 246 -4.67 -8.89 17.60
CA ASN A 246 -3.99 -10.02 17.00
C ASN A 246 -4.04 -9.92 15.46
N VAL A 247 -2.88 -9.84 14.84
CA VAL A 247 -2.66 -9.92 13.38
C VAL A 247 -1.81 -11.13 13.00
N ALA A 248 -1.38 -11.94 13.97
CA ALA A 248 -0.63 -13.17 13.73
C ALA A 248 -1.59 -14.31 13.35
N LEU A 249 -2.33 -14.11 12.28
CA LEU A 249 -3.37 -14.98 11.77
C LEU A 249 -3.12 -15.33 10.32
N THR A 250 -3.54 -16.51 9.92
CA THR A 250 -3.67 -16.85 8.50
C THR A 250 -4.89 -16.14 7.92
N PRO A 251 -4.80 -15.43 6.79
CA PRO A 251 -5.93 -14.73 6.19
C PRO A 251 -7.15 -15.64 5.98
N GLY A 252 -8.34 -15.10 6.26
CA GLY A 252 -9.61 -15.81 6.24
C GLY A 252 -9.96 -16.53 7.55
N THR A 253 -9.17 -16.31 8.64
CA THR A 253 -9.49 -16.88 9.97
C THR A 253 -9.81 -15.81 11.02
N GLY A 254 -9.73 -14.54 10.68
CA GLY A 254 -10.06 -13.39 11.51
C GLY A 254 -11.39 -12.74 11.12
N GLN A 255 -11.49 -11.45 11.38
CA GLN A 255 -12.74 -10.69 11.17
C GLN A 255 -12.75 -9.83 9.90
N VAL A 256 -11.66 -9.78 9.11
CA VAL A 256 -11.66 -9.01 7.86
C VAL A 256 -12.60 -9.68 6.87
N ASP A 257 -13.64 -8.96 6.44
CA ASP A 257 -14.53 -9.41 5.37
C ASP A 257 -13.83 -9.19 4.00
N PHE A 258 -12.91 -10.09 3.66
CA PHE A 258 -12.15 -10.01 2.42
C PHE A 258 -13.03 -10.00 1.16
N PRO A 259 -14.11 -10.80 1.04
CA PRO A 259 -15.00 -10.72 -0.11
C PRO A 259 -15.63 -9.33 -0.29
N LYS A 260 -16.18 -8.76 0.78
CA LYS A 260 -16.79 -7.43 0.74
C LYS A 260 -15.76 -6.35 0.48
N LEU A 261 -14.59 -6.45 1.12
CA LEU A 261 -13.48 -5.53 0.91
C LEU A 261 -13.00 -5.55 -0.55
N MET A 262 -12.75 -6.73 -1.13
CA MET A 262 -12.31 -6.85 -2.52
C MET A 262 -13.35 -6.32 -3.51
N ALA A 263 -14.63 -6.57 -3.26
CA ALA A 263 -15.70 -5.99 -4.07
C ALA A 263 -15.65 -4.46 -4.03
N ARG A 264 -15.45 -3.86 -2.85
CA ARG A 264 -15.35 -2.40 -2.68
C ARG A 264 -14.07 -1.84 -3.32
N LEU A 265 -12.94 -2.49 -3.14
CA LEU A 265 -11.66 -2.08 -3.74
C LEU A 265 -11.72 -2.11 -5.28
N ARG A 266 -12.36 -3.13 -5.88
CA ARG A 266 -12.59 -3.19 -7.33
C ARG A 266 -13.43 -2.00 -7.83
N GLN A 267 -14.47 -1.60 -7.10
CA GLN A 267 -15.26 -0.41 -7.39
C GLN A 267 -14.41 0.87 -7.36
N GLY A 268 -13.40 0.91 -6.47
CA GLY A 268 -12.44 2.01 -6.34
C GLY A 268 -11.30 1.96 -7.38
N GLY A 269 -11.33 1.03 -8.33
CA GLY A 269 -10.35 0.93 -9.40
C GLY A 269 -9.20 -0.07 -9.17
N PHE A 270 -9.16 -0.77 -8.04
CA PHE A 270 -8.15 -1.81 -7.79
C PHE A 270 -8.58 -3.12 -8.45
N THR A 271 -8.17 -3.34 -9.70
CA THR A 271 -8.57 -4.47 -10.55
C THR A 271 -7.46 -5.47 -10.83
N HIS A 272 -6.22 -5.15 -10.46
CA HIS A 272 -5.03 -5.97 -10.66
C HIS A 272 -3.91 -5.53 -9.70
N GLY A 273 -2.88 -6.34 -9.56
CA GLY A 273 -1.68 -5.99 -8.78
C GLY A 273 -1.33 -6.99 -7.68
N PRO A 274 -0.30 -6.69 -6.87
CA PRO A 274 0.17 -7.59 -5.82
C PRO A 274 -0.84 -7.75 -4.68
N LEU A 275 -1.08 -9.01 -4.31
CA LEU A 275 -1.79 -9.44 -3.12
C LEU A 275 -0.80 -10.22 -2.25
N ALA A 276 -0.13 -9.55 -1.32
CA ALA A 276 0.95 -10.12 -0.55
C ALA A 276 0.51 -10.52 0.86
N ILE A 277 0.43 -11.81 1.13
CA ILE A 277 0.12 -12.38 2.45
C ILE A 277 1.21 -11.96 3.44
N GLU A 278 0.85 -11.22 4.50
CA GLU A 278 1.87 -10.66 5.39
C GLU A 278 2.05 -11.46 6.68
N CYS A 279 1.00 -12.05 7.21
CA CYS A 279 1.02 -12.80 8.44
C CYS A 279 0.43 -14.18 8.23
N LEU A 280 0.91 -15.13 9.02
CA LEU A 280 0.40 -16.50 9.12
C LEU A 280 0.26 -16.86 10.59
N ALA A 281 -0.56 -17.82 10.90
CA ALA A 281 -0.62 -18.42 12.23
C ALA A 281 0.78 -18.94 12.62
N PRO A 282 1.28 -18.57 13.81
CA PRO A 282 2.63 -18.93 14.22
C PRO A 282 2.75 -20.42 14.53
N GLY A 283 3.90 -20.99 14.21
CA GLY A 283 4.21 -22.40 14.47
C GLY A 283 5.66 -22.73 14.12
N ASP A 284 5.95 -24.01 14.05
CA ASP A 284 7.21 -24.51 13.51
C ASP A 284 7.28 -24.29 11.97
N PRO A 285 8.42 -24.55 11.32
CA PRO A 285 8.55 -24.35 9.88
C PRO A 285 7.57 -25.15 9.04
N ALA A 286 7.22 -26.38 9.43
CA ALA A 286 6.28 -27.24 8.71
C ALA A 286 4.85 -26.69 8.81
N HIS A 287 4.44 -26.24 10.01
CA HIS A 287 3.19 -25.57 10.23
C HIS A 287 3.09 -24.25 9.44
N THR A 288 4.14 -23.41 9.49
CA THR A 288 4.19 -22.16 8.73
C THR A 288 4.04 -22.38 7.22
N LEU A 289 4.68 -23.43 6.68
CA LEU A 289 4.53 -23.81 5.28
C LEU A 289 3.10 -24.28 4.95
N ALA A 290 2.48 -25.06 5.82
CA ALA A 290 1.09 -25.50 5.64
C ALA A 290 0.11 -24.30 5.63
N GLU A 291 0.30 -23.34 6.56
CA GLU A 291 -0.49 -22.12 6.61
C GLU A 291 -0.23 -21.23 5.39
N ALA A 292 1.00 -21.17 4.85
CA ALA A 292 1.30 -20.46 3.61
C ALA A 292 0.56 -21.06 2.40
N LYS A 293 0.53 -22.39 2.28
CA LYS A 293 -0.24 -23.11 1.25
C LYS A 293 -1.75 -22.84 1.37
N LYS A 294 -2.27 -22.83 2.60
CA LYS A 294 -3.68 -22.51 2.90
C LYS A 294 -4.03 -21.06 2.52
N ALA A 295 -3.20 -20.10 2.96
CA ALA A 295 -3.40 -18.69 2.67
C ALA A 295 -3.32 -18.39 1.17
N ARG A 296 -2.40 -19.05 0.43
CA ARG A 296 -2.31 -18.90 -1.03
C ARG A 296 -3.62 -19.33 -1.69
N ARG A 297 -4.14 -20.51 -1.37
CA ARG A 297 -5.43 -20.99 -1.94
C ARG A 297 -6.56 -20.03 -1.63
N PHE A 298 -6.68 -19.58 -0.38
CA PHE A 298 -7.69 -18.61 0.03
C PHE A 298 -7.66 -17.33 -0.84
N VAL A 299 -6.45 -16.77 -1.07
CA VAL A 299 -6.33 -15.55 -1.89
C VAL A 299 -6.61 -15.83 -3.38
N GLU A 300 -6.17 -16.97 -3.91
CA GLU A 300 -6.48 -17.38 -5.29
C GLU A 300 -7.99 -17.54 -5.51
N GLU A 301 -8.71 -18.15 -4.57
CA GLU A 301 -10.17 -18.28 -4.60
C GLU A 301 -10.86 -16.92 -4.50
N LEU A 302 -10.36 -16.02 -3.64
CA LEU A 302 -10.90 -14.67 -3.46
C LEU A 302 -10.88 -13.82 -4.74
N VAL A 303 -9.92 -14.07 -5.63
CA VAL A 303 -9.75 -13.27 -6.86
C VAL A 303 -10.08 -14.02 -8.14
N GLY A 304 -10.24 -15.33 -8.09
CA GLY A 304 -10.57 -16.19 -9.22
C GLY A 304 -12.07 -16.38 -9.42
N GLY A 305 -12.92 -15.86 -8.51
CA GLY A 305 -14.38 -15.92 -8.56
C GLY A 305 -15.01 -14.80 -9.39
#